data_65feebbf883caf06058ab6ec9358b75e
#
_entry.id   65feebbf883caf06058ab6ec9358b75e
#
_cell.length_a   1.000
_cell.length_b   1.000
_cell.length_c   1.000
_cell.angle_alpha   90.00
_cell.angle_beta   90.00
_cell.angle_gamma   90.00
#
_symmetry.space_group_name_H-M   'P 1'
#
loop_
_entity.id
_entity.type
_entity.pdbx_description
1 polymer ?
#
loop_
_entity_poly.entity_id
_entity_poly.type
_entity_poly.pdbx_seq_one_letter_code
_entity_poly.pdbx_strand_id
1 'polypeptide(L)'
;MTEDTAFDALVIGAGAGGMAAAARLQHAGYRTLLVEQRDRVGGRASSMEVESADGTFTVNTGALIFELGGENGRLFDDVGAQSGALEMERPLTLRLGGRDIALMSGPTGAVFGRLISGVGILAARLPRMRPKRGVDTETWLRSLHVGAKGQALVRSLCSALFAAQPADIEAALFFDYLTKPDALGTYGAHPEGSVGPWRALAEHFQREGGTLWLNSTVDTLTFDDTNLVSGAAISRAGQTVTVSAGLAVSNAGPPLTVRLCGAAAPPDWAAEVRENFRPGTLITINFASRVPMSRFDGLVFFGTTQRLAYGAAINVLSPKMVPDGWYLYACAGTPNPTSWDFDLDAEVELLKQDLRRIFPEFATAQIISVEVTSAARDWPAQWAIAGQGRPNTTPIANLWNVGDGVYEWTGAGQSGCVQTARLVVEQIRRRFPR
;
A
#
# COMPACT_ATOMS: atom_id res chain seq x y z
N MET A 1 32.23 16.14 12.21
CA MET A 1 32.21 14.65 12.28
C MET A 1 32.05 14.20 10.82
N THR A 2 32.99 13.42 10.30
CA THR A 2 32.86 12.77 9.00
C THR A 2 31.68 11.82 9.09
N GLU A 3 30.64 12.01 8.24
CA GLU A 3 29.54 11.05 8.17
C GLU A 3 30.09 9.68 7.77
N ASP A 4 29.56 8.66 8.42
CA ASP A 4 29.92 7.29 8.14
C ASP A 4 29.39 6.87 6.76
N THR A 5 30.25 6.43 5.86
CA THR A 5 29.94 6.08 4.47
C THR A 5 30.07 4.59 4.15
N ALA A 6 30.37 3.75 5.16
CA ALA A 6 30.50 2.31 4.99
C ALA A 6 29.39 1.57 5.76
N PHE A 7 28.61 0.75 5.08
CA PHE A 7 27.47 0.00 5.63
C PHE A 7 27.55 -1.47 5.21
N ASP A 8 26.83 -2.34 5.93
CA ASP A 8 26.65 -3.73 5.52
C ASP A 8 25.53 -3.83 4.51
N ALA A 9 24.45 -3.05 4.74
CA ALA A 9 23.26 -3.06 3.92
C ALA A 9 22.79 -1.64 3.56
N LEU A 10 22.43 -1.45 2.29
CA LEU A 10 21.75 -0.27 1.77
C LEU A 10 20.28 -0.63 1.50
N VAL A 11 19.35 0.12 2.08
CA VAL A 11 17.92 0.00 1.77
C VAL A 11 17.47 1.27 1.05
N ILE A 12 16.80 1.12 -0.10
CA ILE A 12 16.39 2.20 -0.99
C ILE A 12 14.87 2.38 -0.92
N GLY A 13 14.43 3.55 -0.40
CA GLY A 13 13.03 3.92 -0.22
C GLY A 13 12.46 3.47 1.12
N ALA A 14 11.97 4.43 1.92
CA ALA A 14 11.39 4.23 3.24
C ALA A 14 9.86 4.02 3.24
N GLY A 15 9.31 3.39 2.18
CA GLY A 15 7.95 2.86 2.19
C GLY A 15 7.84 1.63 3.11
N ALA A 16 6.64 1.07 3.28
CA ALA A 16 6.37 -0.04 4.21
C ALA A 16 7.36 -1.21 4.08
N GLY A 17 7.65 -1.67 2.85
CA GLY A 17 8.61 -2.75 2.60
C GLY A 17 10.04 -2.37 2.97
N GLY A 18 10.49 -1.16 2.61
CA GLY A 18 11.84 -0.69 2.91
C GLY A 18 12.07 -0.46 4.40
N MET A 19 11.12 0.19 5.08
CA MET A 19 11.17 0.36 6.54
C MET A 19 11.23 -1.00 7.27
N ALA A 20 10.40 -1.96 6.83
CA ALA A 20 10.39 -3.31 7.40
C ALA A 20 11.73 -4.05 7.16
N ALA A 21 12.31 -3.92 5.96
CA ALA A 21 13.60 -4.52 5.64
C ALA A 21 14.73 -3.88 6.48
N ALA A 22 14.76 -2.54 6.54
CA ALA A 22 15.79 -1.80 7.28
C ALA A 22 15.74 -2.12 8.79
N ALA A 23 14.54 -2.08 9.39
CA ALA A 23 14.39 -2.39 10.82
C ALA A 23 14.83 -3.84 11.14
N ARG A 24 14.41 -4.81 10.31
CA ARG A 24 14.79 -6.22 10.50
C ARG A 24 16.28 -6.48 10.27
N LEU A 25 16.91 -5.84 9.28
CA LEU A 25 18.35 -5.95 9.03
C LEU A 25 19.14 -5.36 10.19
N GLN A 26 18.79 -4.15 10.66
CA GLN A 26 19.42 -3.51 11.80
C GLN A 26 19.28 -4.37 13.05
N HIS A 27 18.08 -4.86 13.35
CA HIS A 27 17.82 -5.74 14.49
C HIS A 27 18.61 -7.06 14.40
N ALA A 28 18.90 -7.54 13.18
CA ALA A 28 19.74 -8.71 12.93
C ALA A 28 21.25 -8.41 12.96
N GLY A 29 21.69 -7.20 13.32
CA GLY A 29 23.07 -6.81 13.49
C GLY A 29 23.77 -6.30 12.22
N TYR A 30 23.06 -6.04 11.13
CA TYR A 30 23.62 -5.39 9.95
C TYR A 30 23.65 -3.88 10.15
N ARG A 31 24.79 -3.26 9.94
CA ARG A 31 24.90 -1.81 9.90
C ARG A 31 24.16 -1.28 8.67
N THR A 32 22.98 -0.74 8.87
CA THR A 32 22.02 -0.47 7.81
C THR A 32 21.84 1.03 7.55
N LEU A 33 21.98 1.43 6.27
CA LEU A 33 21.59 2.73 5.76
C LEU A 33 20.24 2.60 5.04
N LEU A 34 19.25 3.40 5.44
CA LEU A 34 17.99 3.58 4.75
C LEU A 34 17.95 4.97 4.11
N VAL A 35 17.74 5.03 2.79
CA VAL A 35 17.71 6.27 2.01
C VAL A 35 16.30 6.51 1.47
N GLU A 36 15.76 7.71 1.71
CA GLU A 36 14.44 8.13 1.26
C GLU A 36 14.52 9.51 0.57
N GLN A 37 13.96 9.61 -0.64
CA GLN A 37 13.98 10.85 -1.42
C GLN A 37 13.09 11.95 -0.84
N ARG A 38 12.06 11.59 -0.09
CA ARG A 38 11.12 12.54 0.52
C ARG A 38 11.60 12.96 1.91
N ASP A 39 10.93 13.95 2.45
CA ASP A 39 11.11 14.48 3.81
C ASP A 39 10.54 13.58 4.91
N ARG A 40 9.91 12.45 4.54
CA ARG A 40 9.18 11.57 5.45
C ARG A 40 9.18 10.11 5.02
N VAL A 41 8.96 9.23 5.98
CA VAL A 41 8.82 7.78 5.80
C VAL A 41 7.38 7.37 5.46
N GLY A 42 7.14 6.08 5.19
CA GLY A 42 5.84 5.48 4.96
C GLY A 42 5.47 5.36 3.47
N GLY A 43 6.09 6.14 2.59
CA GLY A 43 5.77 6.12 1.16
C GLY A 43 4.30 6.45 0.91
N ARG A 44 3.54 5.51 0.32
CA ARG A 44 2.09 5.63 0.08
C ARG A 44 1.24 5.38 1.34
N ALA A 45 1.81 4.89 2.42
CA ALA A 45 1.23 4.84 3.75
C ALA A 45 1.76 6.00 4.60
N SER A 46 1.62 7.22 4.09
CA SER A 46 2.10 8.45 4.72
C SER A 46 0.98 9.48 4.83
N SER A 47 1.27 10.60 5.47
CA SER A 47 0.37 11.73 5.61
C SER A 47 1.12 13.02 5.29
N MET A 48 0.39 14.03 4.82
CA MET A 48 0.97 15.35 4.51
C MET A 48 0.01 16.46 4.96
N GLU A 49 0.57 17.62 5.29
CA GLU A 49 -0.18 18.82 5.62
C GLU A 49 -0.59 19.57 4.34
N VAL A 50 -1.81 20.07 4.35
CA VAL A 50 -2.38 20.91 3.29
C VAL A 50 -2.94 22.16 3.94
N GLU A 51 -2.34 23.31 3.62
CA GLU A 51 -2.80 24.61 4.09
C GLU A 51 -4.07 25.03 3.35
N SER A 52 -5.04 25.57 4.09
CA SER A 52 -6.26 26.15 3.56
C SER A 52 -6.59 27.46 4.29
N ALA A 53 -7.55 28.22 3.77
CA ALA A 53 -8.04 29.44 4.43
C ALA A 53 -8.64 29.18 5.81
N ASP A 54 -9.08 27.95 6.10
CA ASP A 54 -9.72 27.53 7.35
C ASP A 54 -8.75 26.83 8.31
N GLY A 55 -7.46 26.72 7.96
CA GLY A 55 -6.42 26.08 8.76
C GLY A 55 -5.76 24.91 8.04
N THR A 56 -4.85 24.23 8.73
CA THR A 56 -4.07 23.12 8.22
C THR A 56 -4.83 21.81 8.36
N PHE A 57 -5.00 21.08 7.26
CA PHE A 57 -5.53 19.73 7.24
C PHE A 57 -4.39 18.72 7.01
N THR A 58 -4.36 17.64 7.75
CA THR A 58 -3.46 16.52 7.46
C THR A 58 -4.22 15.44 6.68
N VAL A 59 -3.79 15.15 5.45
CA VAL A 59 -4.40 14.14 4.59
C VAL A 59 -3.51 12.92 4.45
N ASN A 60 -4.12 11.75 4.32
CA ASN A 60 -3.37 10.52 4.02
C ASN A 60 -3.08 10.42 2.52
N THR A 61 -1.87 10.00 2.15
CA THR A 61 -1.39 9.99 0.77
C THR A 61 -1.77 8.74 -0.03
N GLY A 62 -2.40 7.75 0.61
CA GLY A 62 -2.83 6.50 -0.02
C GLY A 62 -3.54 5.58 0.95
N ALA A 63 -2.81 4.87 1.82
CA ALA A 63 -3.43 3.99 2.81
C ALA A 63 -4.26 4.77 3.83
N LEU A 64 -5.42 4.24 4.20
CA LEU A 64 -6.35 4.88 5.16
C LEU A 64 -6.41 4.14 6.50
N ILE A 65 -6.01 2.88 6.53
CA ILE A 65 -6.05 2.02 7.72
C ILE A 65 -4.73 1.27 7.87
N PHE A 66 -4.46 0.77 9.07
CA PHE A 66 -3.29 -0.02 9.42
C PHE A 66 -3.74 -1.38 9.96
N GLU A 67 -3.18 -2.47 9.45
CA GLU A 67 -3.43 -3.81 9.98
C GLU A 67 -2.62 -4.00 11.27
N LEU A 68 -3.30 -4.23 12.39
CA LEU A 68 -2.68 -4.39 13.71
C LEU A 68 -2.10 -5.79 13.93
N GLY A 69 -2.67 -6.79 13.26
CA GLY A 69 -2.19 -8.17 13.26
C GLY A 69 -1.36 -8.52 12.02
N GLY A 70 -1.35 -9.80 11.68
CA GLY A 70 -0.71 -10.29 10.46
C GLY A 70 0.77 -9.98 10.36
N GLU A 71 1.25 -9.63 9.18
CA GLU A 71 2.67 -9.33 8.95
C GLU A 71 3.10 -7.98 9.56
N ASN A 72 2.19 -6.99 9.62
CA ASN A 72 2.52 -5.72 10.27
C ASN A 72 2.71 -5.93 11.78
N GLY A 73 1.77 -6.58 12.48
CA GLY A 73 1.92 -6.86 13.91
C GLY A 73 3.19 -7.65 14.20
N ARG A 74 3.43 -8.72 13.42
CA ARG A 74 4.66 -9.51 13.51
C ARG A 74 5.93 -8.67 13.35
N LEU A 75 5.95 -7.70 12.41
CA LEU A 75 7.10 -6.81 12.22
C LEU A 75 7.43 -6.08 13.53
N PHE A 76 6.44 -5.42 14.12
CA PHE A 76 6.63 -4.63 15.33
C PHE A 76 7.05 -5.51 16.52
N ASP A 77 6.44 -6.69 16.66
CA ASP A 77 6.81 -7.67 17.69
C ASP A 77 8.25 -8.18 17.52
N ASP A 78 8.63 -8.56 16.27
CA ASP A 78 9.96 -9.13 15.96
C ASP A 78 11.10 -8.16 16.24
N VAL A 79 10.89 -6.85 16.07
CA VAL A 79 11.93 -5.83 16.29
C VAL A 79 11.77 -5.12 17.66
N GLY A 80 10.73 -5.43 18.44
CA GLY A 80 10.49 -4.82 19.75
C GLY A 80 9.99 -3.37 19.67
N ALA A 81 9.33 -2.99 18.58
CA ALA A 81 8.75 -1.66 18.37
C ALA A 81 7.23 -1.65 18.68
N GLN A 82 6.66 -0.45 18.79
CA GLN A 82 5.22 -0.26 18.94
C GLN A 82 4.69 0.65 17.84
N SER A 83 3.58 0.26 17.22
CA SER A 83 3.00 1.03 16.11
C SER A 83 2.27 2.30 16.56
N GLY A 84 1.77 2.34 17.79
CA GLY A 84 0.93 3.44 18.31
C GLY A 84 -0.46 3.53 17.65
N ALA A 85 -0.81 2.59 16.76
CA ALA A 85 -2.12 2.57 16.12
C ALA A 85 -3.20 2.11 17.10
N LEU A 86 -4.38 2.75 17.03
CA LEU A 86 -5.55 2.45 17.83
C LEU A 86 -6.49 1.54 17.06
N GLU A 87 -7.03 0.52 17.73
CA GLU A 87 -7.97 -0.42 17.14
C GLU A 87 -9.29 0.25 16.76
N MET A 88 -9.84 -0.15 15.62
CA MET A 88 -11.13 0.30 15.10
C MET A 88 -12.25 -0.63 15.60
N GLU A 89 -13.36 -0.05 16.10
CA GLU A 89 -14.54 -0.82 16.48
C GLU A 89 -15.28 -1.40 15.26
N ARG A 90 -15.29 -0.65 14.15
CA ARG A 90 -15.97 -1.01 12.89
C ARG A 90 -15.04 -0.86 11.70
N PRO A 91 -14.02 -1.70 11.59
CA PRO A 91 -12.98 -1.52 10.57
C PRO A 91 -13.51 -1.55 9.14
N LEU A 92 -14.55 -2.32 8.87
CA LEU A 92 -15.16 -2.45 7.56
C LEU A 92 -16.69 -2.31 7.61
N THR A 93 -17.21 -1.38 6.83
CA THR A 93 -18.65 -1.11 6.71
C THR A 93 -19.05 -1.10 5.23
N LEU A 94 -20.23 -1.64 4.91
CA LEU A 94 -20.84 -1.58 3.59
C LEU A 94 -22.00 -0.59 3.61
N ARG A 95 -21.99 0.42 2.74
CA ARG A 95 -23.10 1.33 2.53
C ARG A 95 -23.96 0.90 1.35
N LEU A 96 -25.23 0.56 1.62
CA LEU A 96 -26.22 0.19 0.62
C LEU A 96 -27.52 1.01 0.83
N GLY A 97 -27.90 1.80 -0.17
CA GLY A 97 -29.17 2.55 -0.14
C GLY A 97 -29.33 3.47 1.08
N GLY A 98 -28.24 4.13 1.51
CA GLY A 98 -28.22 5.01 2.68
C GLY A 98 -28.15 4.29 4.03
N ARG A 99 -28.04 2.96 4.05
CA ARG A 99 -27.87 2.15 5.27
C ARG A 99 -26.44 1.64 5.38
N ASP A 100 -25.91 1.66 6.60
CA ASP A 100 -24.57 1.20 6.93
C ASP A 100 -24.63 -0.14 7.63
N ILE A 101 -23.91 -1.13 7.07
CA ILE A 101 -23.87 -2.51 7.54
C ILE A 101 -22.43 -2.80 7.94
N ALA A 102 -22.19 -2.99 9.23
CA ALA A 102 -20.88 -3.41 9.72
C ALA A 102 -20.58 -4.85 9.24
N LEU A 103 -19.43 -5.04 8.57
CA LEU A 103 -19.06 -6.35 7.99
C LEU A 103 -18.26 -7.22 8.95
N MET A 104 -17.59 -6.64 9.94
CA MET A 104 -16.66 -7.36 10.82
C MET A 104 -16.99 -7.21 12.31
N SER A 105 -18.01 -6.46 12.67
CA SER A 105 -18.38 -6.21 14.06
C SER A 105 -19.87 -6.41 14.31
N GLY A 106 -20.22 -6.76 15.55
CA GLY A 106 -21.59 -6.97 15.98
C GLY A 106 -22.29 -8.18 15.33
N PRO A 107 -23.63 -8.30 15.48
CA PRO A 107 -24.40 -9.42 14.93
C PRO A 107 -24.32 -9.56 13.41
N THR A 108 -24.30 -8.43 12.69
CA THR A 108 -24.17 -8.39 11.22
C THR A 108 -22.80 -8.88 10.76
N GLY A 109 -21.73 -8.53 11.47
CA GLY A 109 -20.39 -9.03 11.21
C GLY A 109 -20.27 -10.54 11.41
N ALA A 110 -20.87 -11.08 12.48
CA ALA A 110 -20.92 -12.52 12.71
C ALA A 110 -21.65 -13.29 11.60
N VAL A 111 -22.75 -12.72 11.09
CA VAL A 111 -23.50 -13.30 9.95
C VAL A 111 -22.67 -13.24 8.68
N PHE A 112 -22.03 -12.10 8.41
CA PHE A 112 -21.18 -11.91 7.21
C PHE A 112 -19.97 -12.83 7.23
N GLY A 113 -19.28 -12.96 8.38
CA GLY A 113 -18.17 -13.90 8.55
C GLY A 113 -18.57 -15.35 8.30
N ARG A 114 -19.75 -15.77 8.82
CA ARG A 114 -20.30 -17.11 8.56
C ARG A 114 -20.68 -17.31 7.08
N LEU A 115 -21.18 -16.27 6.43
CA LEU A 115 -21.52 -16.33 5.01
C LEU A 115 -20.26 -16.52 4.15
N ILE A 116 -19.21 -15.74 4.40
CA ILE A 116 -17.93 -15.85 3.68
C ILE A 116 -17.29 -17.22 3.93
N SER A 117 -17.23 -17.67 5.19
CA SER A 117 -16.73 -19.01 5.53
C SER A 117 -17.58 -20.09 4.87
N GLY A 118 -18.91 -19.92 4.86
CA GLY A 118 -19.84 -20.83 4.20
C GLY A 118 -19.64 -20.91 2.68
N VAL A 119 -19.38 -19.77 2.03
CA VAL A 119 -19.05 -19.72 0.60
C VAL A 119 -17.73 -20.43 0.32
N GLY A 120 -16.70 -20.24 1.16
CA GLY A 120 -15.44 -20.95 1.06
C GLY A 120 -15.59 -22.47 1.18
N ILE A 121 -16.36 -22.92 2.19
CA ILE A 121 -16.66 -24.35 2.42
C ILE A 121 -17.47 -24.92 1.25
N LEU A 122 -18.48 -24.20 0.78
CA LEU A 122 -19.32 -24.64 -0.33
C LEU A 122 -18.52 -24.72 -1.64
N ALA A 123 -17.69 -23.74 -1.93
CA ALA A 123 -16.82 -23.73 -3.10
C ALA A 123 -15.74 -24.83 -3.03
N ALA A 124 -15.27 -25.19 -1.83
CA ALA A 124 -14.38 -26.33 -1.64
C ALA A 124 -15.09 -27.66 -2.00
N ARG A 125 -16.42 -27.76 -1.76
CA ARG A 125 -17.24 -28.93 -2.06
C ARG A 125 -17.83 -28.94 -3.47
N LEU A 126 -17.91 -27.79 -4.14
CA LEU A 126 -18.47 -27.65 -5.48
C LEU A 126 -17.39 -27.12 -6.43
N PRO A 127 -16.59 -28.00 -7.07
CA PRO A 127 -15.50 -27.59 -7.96
C PRO A 127 -15.94 -26.65 -9.09
N ARG A 128 -17.23 -26.67 -9.48
CA ARG A 128 -17.81 -25.79 -10.50
C ARG A 128 -17.88 -24.31 -10.06
N MET A 129 -17.86 -24.02 -8.77
CA MET A 129 -17.85 -22.67 -8.21
C MET A 129 -16.45 -22.09 -8.08
N ARG A 130 -15.41 -22.92 -8.11
CA ARG A 130 -14.04 -22.44 -8.07
C ARG A 130 -13.68 -21.78 -9.41
N PRO A 131 -13.13 -20.56 -9.37
CA PRO A 131 -12.65 -19.92 -10.59
C PRO A 131 -11.50 -20.72 -11.20
N LYS A 132 -11.49 -20.80 -12.53
CA LYS A 132 -10.38 -21.41 -13.28
C LYS A 132 -9.22 -20.42 -13.33
N ARG A 133 -8.00 -20.93 -13.39
CA ARG A 133 -6.81 -20.11 -13.68
C ARG A 133 -6.93 -19.43 -15.04
N GLY A 134 -6.39 -18.20 -15.14
CA GLY A 134 -6.43 -17.41 -16.37
C GLY A 134 -7.80 -16.79 -16.71
N VAL A 135 -8.79 -16.86 -15.78
CA VAL A 135 -10.06 -16.16 -15.91
C VAL A 135 -10.06 -14.96 -14.97
N ASP A 136 -10.36 -13.77 -15.48
CA ASP A 136 -10.51 -12.56 -14.67
C ASP A 136 -11.77 -12.60 -13.79
N THR A 137 -11.75 -11.80 -12.72
CA THR A 137 -12.83 -11.77 -11.71
C THR A 137 -14.17 -11.32 -12.31
N GLU A 138 -14.17 -10.37 -13.25
CA GLU A 138 -15.40 -9.88 -13.88
C GLU A 138 -16.06 -10.97 -14.72
N THR A 139 -15.30 -11.66 -15.56
CA THR A 139 -15.77 -12.79 -16.39
C THR A 139 -16.27 -13.92 -15.53
N TRP A 140 -15.57 -14.25 -14.42
CA TRP A 140 -16.01 -15.26 -13.48
C TRP A 140 -17.37 -14.90 -12.84
N LEU A 141 -17.53 -13.67 -12.34
CA LEU A 141 -18.80 -13.21 -11.74
C LEU A 141 -19.96 -13.25 -12.73
N ARG A 142 -19.71 -12.88 -14.00
CA ARG A 142 -20.72 -13.00 -15.07
C ARG A 142 -21.12 -14.44 -15.30
N SER A 143 -20.16 -15.37 -15.27
CA SER A 143 -20.45 -16.81 -15.43
C SER A 143 -21.32 -17.39 -14.28
N LEU A 144 -21.25 -16.78 -13.10
CA LEU A 144 -22.09 -17.13 -11.94
C LEU A 144 -23.42 -16.34 -11.93
N HIS A 145 -23.71 -15.56 -12.98
CA HIS A 145 -24.92 -14.72 -13.08
C HIS A 145 -25.06 -13.74 -11.92
N VAL A 146 -23.93 -13.23 -11.37
CA VAL A 146 -23.95 -12.21 -10.33
C VAL A 146 -24.53 -10.92 -10.90
N GLY A 147 -25.62 -10.43 -10.31
CA GLY A 147 -26.30 -9.22 -10.76
C GLY A 147 -25.47 -7.95 -10.53
N ALA A 148 -25.87 -6.84 -11.16
CA ALA A 148 -25.13 -5.57 -11.18
C ALA A 148 -24.71 -5.06 -9.78
N LYS A 149 -25.56 -5.20 -8.75
CA LYS A 149 -25.23 -4.80 -7.37
C LYS A 149 -24.07 -5.62 -6.76
N GLY A 150 -24.07 -6.93 -7.02
CA GLY A 150 -22.98 -7.80 -6.58
C GLY A 150 -21.67 -7.49 -7.32
N GLN A 151 -21.72 -7.26 -8.63
CA GLN A 151 -20.56 -6.83 -9.41
C GLN A 151 -20.00 -5.48 -8.91
N ALA A 152 -20.87 -4.51 -8.58
CA ALA A 152 -20.45 -3.23 -8.03
C ALA A 152 -19.76 -3.38 -6.65
N LEU A 153 -20.26 -4.27 -5.79
CA LEU A 153 -19.62 -4.57 -4.53
C LEU A 153 -18.23 -5.20 -4.72
N VAL A 154 -18.11 -6.18 -5.61
CA VAL A 154 -16.81 -6.80 -5.90
C VAL A 154 -15.84 -5.78 -6.51
N ARG A 155 -16.30 -4.88 -7.37
CA ARG A 155 -15.47 -3.77 -7.88
C ARG A 155 -14.94 -2.89 -6.73
N SER A 156 -15.79 -2.54 -5.75
CA SER A 156 -15.36 -1.76 -4.59
C SER A 156 -14.31 -2.50 -3.76
N LEU A 157 -14.47 -3.81 -3.56
CA LEU A 157 -13.49 -4.65 -2.88
C LEU A 157 -12.16 -4.73 -3.68
N CYS A 158 -12.22 -4.96 -4.99
CA CYS A 158 -11.04 -5.00 -5.84
C CYS A 158 -10.28 -3.67 -5.82
N SER A 159 -10.99 -2.54 -5.91
CA SER A 159 -10.38 -1.22 -5.84
C SER A 159 -9.72 -0.96 -4.47
N ALA A 160 -10.39 -1.31 -3.37
CA ALA A 160 -9.87 -1.06 -2.03
C ALA A 160 -8.68 -1.96 -1.65
N LEU A 161 -8.73 -3.23 -2.04
CA LEU A 161 -7.73 -4.21 -1.65
C LEU A 161 -6.55 -4.23 -2.63
N PHE A 162 -6.81 -3.99 -3.91
CA PHE A 162 -5.87 -4.28 -4.98
C PHE A 162 -5.56 -3.07 -5.89
N ALA A 163 -6.21 -1.92 -5.66
CA ALA A 163 -6.13 -0.74 -6.53
C ALA A 163 -6.29 -1.10 -8.02
N ALA A 164 -7.21 -2.00 -8.33
CA ALA A 164 -7.44 -2.54 -9.67
C ALA A 164 -8.93 -2.83 -9.93
N GLN A 165 -9.32 -2.91 -11.20
CA GLN A 165 -10.66 -3.31 -11.60
C GLN A 165 -10.80 -4.85 -11.55
N PRO A 166 -12.02 -5.41 -11.41
CA PRO A 166 -12.21 -6.87 -11.43
C PRO A 166 -11.70 -7.56 -12.69
N ALA A 167 -11.69 -6.86 -13.83
CA ALA A 167 -11.14 -7.37 -15.09
C ALA A 167 -9.60 -7.51 -15.09
N ASP A 168 -8.91 -6.81 -14.19
CA ASP A 168 -7.45 -6.84 -14.08
C ASP A 168 -6.95 -7.93 -13.12
N ILE A 169 -7.85 -8.57 -12.36
CA ILE A 169 -7.50 -9.50 -11.28
C ILE A 169 -7.96 -10.91 -11.62
N GLU A 170 -7.05 -11.88 -11.57
CA GLU A 170 -7.40 -13.28 -11.72
C GLU A 170 -8.41 -13.73 -10.65
N ALA A 171 -9.51 -14.32 -11.08
CA ALA A 171 -10.59 -14.73 -10.18
C ALA A 171 -10.14 -15.73 -9.10
N ALA A 172 -9.18 -16.60 -9.42
CA ALA A 172 -8.63 -17.55 -8.46
C ALA A 172 -7.92 -16.84 -7.31
N LEU A 173 -7.14 -15.79 -7.60
CA LEU A 173 -6.46 -14.96 -6.59
C LEU A 173 -7.45 -14.20 -5.70
N PHE A 174 -8.46 -13.57 -6.32
CA PHE A 174 -9.51 -12.87 -5.59
C PHE A 174 -10.27 -13.82 -4.64
N PHE A 175 -10.61 -15.00 -5.14
CA PHE A 175 -11.31 -16.02 -4.36
C PHE A 175 -10.45 -16.54 -3.20
N ASP A 176 -9.20 -16.90 -3.47
CA ASP A 176 -8.27 -17.40 -2.46
C ASP A 176 -8.00 -16.35 -1.38
N TYR A 177 -7.89 -15.06 -1.76
CA TYR A 177 -7.74 -13.98 -0.80
C TYR A 177 -8.94 -13.85 0.14
N LEU A 178 -10.17 -13.84 -0.40
CA LEU A 178 -11.39 -13.69 0.41
C LEU A 178 -11.67 -14.90 1.31
N THR A 179 -11.22 -16.08 0.93
CA THR A 179 -11.49 -17.32 1.67
C THR A 179 -10.39 -17.70 2.67
N LYS A 180 -9.30 -16.92 2.75
CA LYS A 180 -8.29 -17.12 3.79
C LYS A 180 -8.86 -16.85 5.18
N PRO A 181 -8.50 -17.66 6.20
CA PRO A 181 -8.96 -17.46 7.58
C PRO A 181 -8.62 -16.07 8.14
N ASP A 182 -7.48 -15.49 7.74
CA ASP A 182 -6.96 -14.21 8.22
C ASP A 182 -7.17 -13.05 7.22
N ALA A 183 -7.99 -13.24 6.19
CA ALA A 183 -8.24 -12.21 5.17
C ALA A 183 -8.84 -10.93 5.74
N LEU A 184 -9.53 -11.03 6.87
CA LEU A 184 -10.18 -9.95 7.58
C LEU A 184 -9.59 -9.87 9.01
N GLY A 185 -8.38 -9.30 9.11
CA GLY A 185 -7.66 -9.12 10.36
C GLY A 185 -8.18 -7.97 11.23
N THR A 186 -7.47 -7.67 12.31
CA THR A 186 -7.73 -6.50 13.16
C THR A 186 -7.10 -5.27 12.53
N TYR A 187 -7.85 -4.20 12.41
CA TYR A 187 -7.41 -2.95 11.80
C TYR A 187 -7.47 -1.79 12.78
N GLY A 188 -6.62 -0.82 12.56
CA GLY A 188 -6.54 0.40 13.33
C GLY A 188 -6.17 1.63 12.50
N ALA A 189 -6.13 2.77 13.18
CA ALA A 189 -5.56 4.01 12.66
C ALA A 189 -4.67 4.67 13.71
N HIS A 190 -3.67 5.42 13.24
CA HIS A 190 -2.81 6.18 14.13
C HIS A 190 -3.35 7.60 14.31
N PRO A 191 -3.27 8.22 15.53
CA PRO A 191 -3.74 9.58 15.76
C PRO A 191 -3.10 10.65 14.85
N GLU A 192 -1.91 10.40 14.34
CA GLU A 192 -1.19 11.28 13.41
C GLU A 192 -1.33 10.86 11.93
N GLY A 193 -2.33 10.04 11.61
CA GLY A 193 -2.55 9.54 10.26
C GLY A 193 -1.68 8.33 9.90
N SER A 194 -1.70 7.97 8.63
CA SER A 194 -1.06 6.74 8.13
C SER A 194 0.46 6.71 8.28
N VAL A 195 1.11 7.87 8.41
CA VAL A 195 2.56 7.97 8.65
C VAL A 195 2.97 7.50 10.04
N GLY A 196 2.07 7.59 11.03
CA GLY A 196 2.39 7.39 12.45
C GLY A 196 3.11 6.07 12.76
N PRO A 197 2.59 4.90 12.37
CA PRO A 197 3.25 3.64 12.63
C PRO A 197 4.67 3.56 12.01
N TRP A 198 4.84 4.11 10.81
CA TRP A 198 6.14 4.09 10.11
C TRP A 198 7.14 5.06 10.71
N ARG A 199 6.67 6.20 11.23
CA ARG A 199 7.50 7.15 12.01
C ARG A 199 7.99 6.49 13.29
N ALA A 200 7.10 5.84 14.04
CA ALA A 200 7.47 5.09 15.25
C ALA A 200 8.51 4.00 14.96
N LEU A 201 8.36 3.28 13.84
CA LEU A 201 9.34 2.28 13.42
C LEU A 201 10.68 2.92 13.00
N ALA A 202 10.65 4.06 12.32
CA ALA A 202 11.86 4.78 11.91
C ALA A 202 12.64 5.30 13.14
N GLU A 203 11.96 5.84 14.13
CA GLU A 203 12.55 6.25 15.40
C GLU A 203 13.16 5.06 16.15
N HIS A 204 12.47 3.92 16.15
CA HIS A 204 13.00 2.68 16.73
C HIS A 204 14.27 2.22 16.00
N PHE A 205 14.23 2.16 14.66
CA PHE A 205 15.37 1.81 13.81
C PHE A 205 16.60 2.68 14.09
N GLN A 206 16.41 4.00 14.26
CA GLN A 206 17.51 4.92 14.58
C GLN A 206 18.03 4.71 16.02
N ARG A 207 17.15 4.44 17.00
CA ARG A 207 17.58 4.11 18.37
C ARG A 207 18.40 2.83 18.44
N GLU A 208 18.13 1.86 17.55
CA GLU A 208 18.92 0.63 17.41
C GLU A 208 20.22 0.85 16.61
N GLY A 209 20.58 2.10 16.29
CA GLY A 209 21.83 2.45 15.59
C GLY A 209 21.71 2.45 14.05
N GLY A 210 20.53 2.29 13.49
CA GLY A 210 20.28 2.41 12.05
C GLY A 210 20.43 3.85 11.56
N THR A 211 20.92 4.02 10.35
CA THR A 211 21.08 5.35 9.72
C THR A 211 19.94 5.61 8.74
N LEU A 212 19.19 6.69 8.94
CA LEU A 212 18.11 7.14 8.05
C LEU A 212 18.50 8.48 7.40
N TRP A 213 18.54 8.51 6.07
CA TRP A 213 18.70 9.72 5.28
C TRP A 213 17.41 10.05 4.54
N LEU A 214 16.70 11.07 5.01
CA LEU A 214 15.59 11.71 4.32
C LEU A 214 16.11 12.78 3.34
N ASN A 215 15.24 13.27 2.43
CA ASN A 215 15.61 14.24 1.39
C ASN A 215 16.87 13.82 0.63
N SER A 216 17.03 12.53 0.39
CA SER A 216 18.21 11.94 -0.20
C SER A 216 17.81 10.95 -1.29
N THR A 217 18.38 11.11 -2.48
CA THR A 217 18.05 10.28 -3.64
C THR A 217 19.21 9.38 -3.98
N VAL A 218 18.98 8.07 -4.08
CA VAL A 218 19.94 7.15 -4.68
C VAL A 218 19.89 7.38 -6.18
N ASP A 219 20.99 7.88 -6.76
CA ASP A 219 21.08 8.20 -8.18
C ASP A 219 21.46 6.96 -9.00
N THR A 220 22.41 6.18 -8.47
CA THR A 220 22.88 4.94 -9.10
C THR A 220 23.49 4.00 -8.07
N LEU A 221 23.38 2.71 -8.32
CA LEU A 221 24.14 1.69 -7.61
C LEU A 221 25.54 1.56 -8.22
N THR A 222 26.52 1.25 -7.38
CA THR A 222 27.89 0.92 -7.82
C THR A 222 28.12 -0.58 -7.70
N PHE A 223 28.98 -1.12 -8.56
CA PHE A 223 29.22 -2.54 -8.68
C PHE A 223 30.73 -2.83 -8.65
N ASP A 224 31.08 -3.99 -8.16
CA ASP A 224 32.45 -4.51 -8.25
C ASP A 224 32.70 -5.25 -9.59
N ASP A 225 33.91 -5.73 -9.79
CA ASP A 225 34.33 -6.44 -11.00
C ASP A 225 33.57 -7.78 -11.22
N THR A 226 32.86 -8.27 -10.21
CA THR A 226 32.03 -9.49 -10.27
C THR A 226 30.55 -9.20 -10.48
N ASN A 227 30.20 -7.94 -10.76
CA ASN A 227 28.84 -7.45 -10.91
C ASN A 227 27.97 -7.59 -9.64
N LEU A 228 28.59 -7.53 -8.45
CA LEU A 228 27.89 -7.41 -7.18
C LEU A 228 27.80 -5.94 -6.79
N VAL A 229 26.69 -5.56 -6.12
CA VAL A 229 26.55 -4.23 -5.54
C VAL A 229 27.69 -4.00 -4.55
N SER A 230 28.41 -2.90 -4.70
CA SER A 230 29.48 -2.43 -3.81
C SER A 230 29.12 -1.15 -3.07
N GLY A 231 28.02 -0.49 -3.46
CA GLY A 231 27.53 0.74 -2.84
C GLY A 231 26.58 1.52 -3.72
N ALA A 232 26.56 2.84 -3.53
CA ALA A 232 25.72 3.75 -4.31
C ALA A 232 26.28 5.19 -4.31
N ALA A 233 25.93 5.95 -5.35
CA ALA A 233 26.00 7.40 -5.36
C ALA A 233 24.64 7.98 -4.95
N ILE A 234 24.63 8.91 -4.00
CA ILE A 234 23.44 9.46 -3.37
C ILE A 234 23.51 10.98 -3.41
N SER A 235 22.49 11.62 -4.02
CA SER A 235 22.29 13.06 -3.95
C SER A 235 21.67 13.44 -2.60
N ARG A 236 22.38 14.26 -1.80
CA ARG A 236 21.96 14.72 -0.48
C ARG A 236 22.44 16.16 -0.24
N ALA A 237 21.54 17.02 0.20
CA ALA A 237 21.85 18.44 0.50
C ALA A 237 22.62 19.15 -0.63
N GLY A 238 22.29 18.86 -1.91
CA GLY A 238 22.95 19.45 -3.08
C GLY A 238 24.33 18.89 -3.42
N GLN A 239 24.77 17.82 -2.75
CA GLN A 239 26.03 17.16 -2.99
C GLN A 239 25.82 15.68 -3.31
N THR A 240 26.73 15.07 -4.07
CA THR A 240 26.78 13.63 -4.28
C THR A 240 27.69 13.00 -3.23
N VAL A 241 27.11 12.08 -2.43
CA VAL A 241 27.83 11.28 -1.44
C VAL A 241 27.93 9.85 -1.96
N THR A 242 29.14 9.30 -1.97
CA THR A 242 29.35 7.88 -2.29
C THR A 242 29.38 7.07 -1.00
N VAL A 243 28.56 6.02 -0.93
CA VAL A 243 28.56 5.07 0.19
C VAL A 243 28.96 3.69 -0.31
N SER A 244 29.65 2.91 0.56
CA SER A 244 29.89 1.50 0.34
C SER A 244 28.88 0.64 1.07
N ALA A 245 28.40 -0.44 0.43
CA ALA A 245 27.48 -1.39 1.02
C ALA A 245 27.70 -2.79 0.43
N GLY A 246 27.71 -3.81 1.30
CA GLY A 246 27.92 -5.20 0.87
C GLY A 246 26.70 -5.84 0.22
N LEU A 247 25.51 -5.26 0.40
CA LEU A 247 24.26 -5.68 -0.24
C LEU A 247 23.27 -4.53 -0.34
N ALA A 248 22.28 -4.66 -1.22
CA ALA A 248 21.21 -3.68 -1.37
C ALA A 248 19.82 -4.33 -1.39
N VAL A 249 18.84 -3.64 -0.77
CA VAL A 249 17.42 -3.97 -0.81
C VAL A 249 16.66 -2.76 -1.35
N SER A 250 16.01 -2.92 -2.51
CA SER A 250 15.26 -1.85 -3.16
C SER A 250 13.75 -1.96 -2.89
N ASN A 251 13.17 -0.91 -2.33
CA ASN A 251 11.74 -0.69 -2.22
C ASN A 251 11.24 0.38 -3.21
N ALA A 252 12.06 0.72 -4.20
CA ALA A 252 11.72 1.71 -5.22
C ALA A 252 10.80 1.16 -6.31
N GLY A 253 10.58 -0.16 -6.32
CA GLY A 253 9.86 -0.89 -7.37
C GLY A 253 10.79 -1.40 -8.48
N PRO A 254 10.46 -2.54 -9.12
CA PRO A 254 11.34 -3.18 -10.10
C PRO A 254 11.80 -2.29 -11.25
N PRO A 255 10.97 -1.43 -11.88
CA PRO A 255 11.42 -0.54 -12.94
C PRO A 255 12.48 0.47 -12.50
N LEU A 256 12.29 1.05 -11.30
CA LEU A 256 13.27 1.99 -10.74
C LEU A 256 14.57 1.27 -10.35
N THR A 257 14.46 0.05 -9.79
CA THR A 257 15.64 -0.77 -9.45
C THR A 257 16.48 -1.06 -10.69
N VAL A 258 15.85 -1.43 -11.82
CA VAL A 258 16.57 -1.61 -13.10
C VAL A 258 17.28 -0.32 -13.52
N ARG A 259 16.63 0.83 -13.42
CA ARG A 259 17.24 2.14 -13.74
C ARG A 259 18.46 2.43 -12.87
N LEU A 260 18.38 2.13 -11.55
CA LEU A 260 19.50 2.33 -10.62
C LEU A 260 20.70 1.43 -10.92
N CYS A 261 20.47 0.26 -11.51
CA CYS A 261 21.55 -0.63 -11.94
C CYS A 261 22.28 -0.15 -13.22
N GLY A 262 21.62 0.70 -14.03
CA GLY A 262 22.22 1.20 -15.26
C GLY A 262 22.73 0.09 -16.19
N ALA A 263 23.99 0.19 -16.62
CA ALA A 263 24.62 -0.79 -17.51
C ALA A 263 24.85 -2.17 -16.84
N ALA A 264 24.83 -2.28 -15.52
CA ALA A 264 24.97 -3.53 -14.79
C ALA A 264 23.68 -4.39 -14.82
N ALA A 265 22.54 -3.82 -15.20
CA ALA A 265 21.29 -4.56 -15.36
C ALA A 265 21.36 -5.47 -16.61
N PRO A 266 21.18 -6.80 -16.49
CA PRO A 266 21.09 -7.67 -17.64
C PRO A 266 19.97 -7.22 -18.60
N PRO A 267 20.23 -7.13 -19.93
CA PRO A 267 19.25 -6.63 -20.91
C PRO A 267 17.92 -7.39 -20.89
N ASP A 268 17.96 -8.72 -20.74
CA ASP A 268 16.77 -9.57 -20.71
C ASP A 268 15.90 -9.27 -19.49
N TRP A 269 16.51 -9.02 -18.32
CA TRP A 269 15.79 -8.61 -17.12
C TRP A 269 15.17 -7.22 -17.28
N ALA A 270 15.91 -6.28 -17.84
CA ALA A 270 15.40 -4.92 -18.10
C ALA A 270 14.23 -4.95 -19.10
N ALA A 271 14.30 -5.77 -20.14
CA ALA A 271 13.21 -5.97 -21.10
C ALA A 271 11.99 -6.63 -20.43
N GLU A 272 12.20 -7.70 -19.69
CA GLU A 272 11.15 -8.43 -18.97
C GLU A 272 10.38 -7.51 -18.00
N VAL A 273 11.08 -6.71 -17.18
CA VAL A 273 10.45 -5.76 -16.27
C VAL A 273 9.65 -4.71 -17.04
N ARG A 274 10.18 -4.14 -18.13
CA ARG A 274 9.50 -3.13 -18.94
C ARG A 274 8.22 -3.65 -19.61
N GLU A 275 8.28 -4.87 -20.17
CA GLU A 275 7.18 -5.44 -20.97
C GLU A 275 6.04 -5.99 -20.10
N ASN A 276 6.38 -6.51 -18.94
CA ASN A 276 5.44 -7.22 -18.08
C ASN A 276 5.01 -6.43 -16.83
N PHE A 277 5.39 -5.17 -16.75
CA PHE A 277 5.01 -4.30 -15.63
C PHE A 277 3.54 -3.86 -15.75
N ARG A 278 2.75 -4.09 -14.69
CA ARG A 278 1.31 -3.77 -14.64
C ARG A 278 0.98 -3.06 -13.31
N PRO A 279 1.20 -1.75 -13.22
CA PRO A 279 0.93 -0.98 -12.01
C PRO A 279 -0.56 -0.71 -11.83
N GLY A 280 -0.98 -0.56 -10.58
CA GLY A 280 -2.31 -0.07 -10.22
C GLY A 280 -2.36 1.44 -10.11
N THR A 281 -3.54 2.01 -10.33
CA THR A 281 -3.82 3.45 -10.15
C THR A 281 -4.95 3.64 -9.15
N LEU A 282 -4.83 4.66 -8.30
CA LEU A 282 -5.88 5.07 -7.37
C LEU A 282 -6.02 6.59 -7.41
N ILE A 283 -7.27 7.04 -7.40
CA ILE A 283 -7.62 8.46 -7.27
C ILE A 283 -8.32 8.62 -5.93
N THR A 284 -7.79 9.48 -5.05
CA THR A 284 -8.36 9.78 -3.74
C THR A 284 -8.77 11.24 -3.69
N ILE A 285 -10.01 11.52 -3.35
CA ILE A 285 -10.50 12.87 -3.05
C ILE A 285 -10.54 13.02 -1.54
N ASN A 286 -9.69 13.92 -1.01
CA ASN A 286 -9.75 14.36 0.36
C ASN A 286 -10.63 15.62 0.42
N PHE A 287 -11.68 15.61 1.24
CA PHE A 287 -12.58 16.74 1.37
C PHE A 287 -13.03 16.93 2.82
N ALA A 288 -13.32 18.16 3.18
CA ALA A 288 -13.75 18.54 4.51
C ALA A 288 -15.15 19.16 4.49
N SER A 289 -15.88 18.97 5.58
CA SER A 289 -17.22 19.51 5.78
C SER A 289 -17.39 20.04 7.19
N ARG A 290 -18.23 21.06 7.36
CA ARG A 290 -18.70 21.52 8.68
C ARG A 290 -19.83 20.67 9.25
N VAL A 291 -20.38 19.76 8.43
CA VAL A 291 -21.48 18.86 8.82
C VAL A 291 -20.98 17.42 8.75
N PRO A 292 -21.23 16.58 9.77
CA PRO A 292 -20.80 15.19 9.74
C PRO A 292 -21.60 14.40 8.70
N MET A 293 -20.91 13.79 7.72
CA MET A 293 -21.50 12.93 6.69
C MET A 293 -21.43 11.44 7.05
N SER A 294 -20.45 11.05 7.88
CA SER A 294 -20.22 9.68 8.32
C SER A 294 -19.55 9.69 9.69
N ARG A 295 -19.82 8.67 10.50
CA ARG A 295 -19.22 8.47 11.82
C ARG A 295 -18.44 7.17 11.92
N PHE A 296 -17.96 6.68 10.78
CA PHE A 296 -17.22 5.43 10.75
C PHE A 296 -15.76 5.66 11.16
N ASP A 297 -15.27 4.77 11.98
CA ASP A 297 -13.87 4.70 12.41
C ASP A 297 -13.01 3.86 11.45
N GLY A 298 -13.61 3.27 10.42
CA GLY A 298 -12.95 2.40 9.44
C GLY A 298 -13.33 2.70 7.99
N LEU A 299 -13.05 1.75 7.11
CA LEU A 299 -13.39 1.83 5.70
C LEU A 299 -14.89 1.60 5.46
N VAL A 300 -15.47 2.43 4.63
CA VAL A 300 -16.82 2.28 4.10
C VAL A 300 -16.75 1.90 2.64
N PHE A 301 -17.28 0.74 2.26
CA PHE A 301 -17.41 0.31 0.88
C PHE A 301 -18.73 0.77 0.29
N PHE A 302 -18.72 1.17 -0.97
CA PHE A 302 -19.90 1.67 -1.69
C PHE A 302 -20.34 0.66 -2.76
N GLY A 303 -21.44 -0.07 -2.52
CA GLY A 303 -21.89 -1.14 -3.40
C GLY A 303 -22.78 -0.71 -4.57
N THR A 304 -23.04 0.61 -4.77
CA THR A 304 -23.97 1.11 -5.79
C THR A 304 -23.43 2.27 -6.61
N THR A 305 -22.15 2.55 -6.51
CA THR A 305 -21.45 3.64 -7.17
C THR A 305 -20.92 3.23 -8.55
N GLN A 306 -20.66 4.22 -9.40
CA GLN A 306 -20.07 3.99 -10.71
C GLN A 306 -18.55 3.90 -10.65
N ARG A 307 -17.92 4.77 -9.86
CA ARG A 307 -16.46 4.83 -9.73
C ARG A 307 -15.99 4.85 -8.28
N LEU A 308 -16.69 5.53 -7.39
CA LEU A 308 -16.36 5.58 -5.98
C LEU A 308 -16.40 4.17 -5.37
N ALA A 309 -15.31 3.71 -4.80
CA ALA A 309 -15.18 2.36 -4.28
C ALA A 309 -15.30 2.31 -2.76
N TYR A 310 -14.54 3.16 -2.07
CA TYR A 310 -14.48 3.18 -0.62
C TYR A 310 -14.12 4.58 -0.10
N GLY A 311 -14.28 4.78 1.20
CA GLY A 311 -13.87 6.00 1.90
C GLY A 311 -13.71 5.77 3.40
N ALA A 312 -13.22 6.78 4.10
CA ALA A 312 -13.10 6.80 5.55
C ALA A 312 -13.35 8.21 6.11
N ALA A 313 -13.90 8.29 7.33
CA ALA A 313 -13.95 9.51 8.13
C ALA A 313 -12.68 9.62 8.97
N ILE A 314 -11.69 10.34 8.47
CA ILE A 314 -10.32 10.36 8.99
C ILE A 314 -10.26 10.93 10.41
N ASN A 315 -11.06 11.96 10.71
CA ASN A 315 -11.06 12.64 12.00
C ASN A 315 -11.65 11.82 13.16
N VAL A 316 -12.31 10.69 12.91
CA VAL A 316 -12.92 9.88 13.99
C VAL A 316 -11.85 9.31 14.91
N LEU A 317 -10.77 8.76 14.36
CA LEU A 317 -9.63 8.25 15.14
C LEU A 317 -8.43 9.22 15.21
N SER A 318 -8.45 10.25 14.39
CA SER A 318 -7.34 11.20 14.25
C SER A 318 -7.87 12.64 14.31
N PRO A 319 -8.44 13.10 15.44
CA PRO A 319 -9.06 14.42 15.55
C PRO A 319 -8.07 15.57 15.35
N LYS A 320 -6.76 15.34 15.56
CA LYS A 320 -5.70 16.33 15.34
C LYS A 320 -5.38 16.58 13.86
N MET A 321 -5.91 15.77 12.95
CA MET A 321 -5.69 15.93 11.51
C MET A 321 -6.56 17.01 10.87
N VAL A 322 -7.45 17.64 11.63
CA VAL A 322 -8.40 18.65 11.14
C VAL A 322 -8.46 19.86 12.08
N PRO A 323 -8.71 21.06 11.54
CA PRO A 323 -9.04 22.23 12.36
C PRO A 323 -10.36 22.02 13.13
N ASP A 324 -10.54 22.73 14.23
CA ASP A 324 -11.73 22.64 15.07
C ASP A 324 -13.03 22.90 14.28
N GLY A 325 -14.03 22.06 14.50
CA GLY A 325 -15.33 22.13 13.85
C GLY A 325 -15.37 21.66 12.40
N TRP A 326 -14.32 20.98 11.91
CA TRP A 326 -14.29 20.34 10.61
C TRP A 326 -14.32 18.81 10.72
N TYR A 327 -14.82 18.17 9.67
CA TYR A 327 -14.83 16.71 9.46
C TYR A 327 -14.10 16.41 8.17
N LEU A 328 -13.06 15.59 8.21
CA LEU A 328 -12.25 15.22 7.06
C LEU A 328 -12.61 13.82 6.58
N TYR A 329 -12.77 13.70 5.28
CA TYR A 329 -13.07 12.45 4.57
C TYR A 329 -12.04 12.21 3.48
N ALA A 330 -11.63 10.95 3.34
CA ALA A 330 -10.86 10.46 2.20
C ALA A 330 -11.69 9.41 1.47
N CYS A 331 -11.98 9.65 0.20
CA CYS A 331 -12.79 8.75 -0.61
C CYS A 331 -12.06 8.43 -1.92
N ALA A 332 -12.02 7.16 -2.30
CA ALA A 332 -11.16 6.70 -3.37
C ALA A 332 -11.87 5.75 -4.35
N GLY A 333 -11.30 5.67 -5.54
CA GLY A 333 -11.68 4.74 -6.58
C GLY A 333 -10.57 4.52 -7.59
N THR A 334 -10.63 3.39 -8.28
CA THR A 334 -9.69 3.01 -9.33
C THR A 334 -10.29 3.39 -10.69
N PRO A 335 -9.52 4.06 -11.59
CA PRO A 335 -10.00 4.39 -12.93
C PRO A 335 -10.25 3.13 -13.77
N ASN A 336 -10.95 3.30 -14.87
CA ASN A 336 -11.15 2.23 -15.84
C ASN A 336 -10.80 2.72 -17.26
N PRO A 337 -9.71 2.20 -17.84
CA PRO A 337 -8.84 1.11 -17.35
C PRO A 337 -8.01 1.50 -16.13
N THR A 338 -7.50 0.51 -15.40
CA THR A 338 -6.70 0.72 -14.16
C THR A 338 -5.35 1.38 -14.43
N SER A 339 -4.75 1.10 -15.59
CA SER A 339 -3.42 1.58 -15.98
C SER A 339 -3.52 2.61 -17.11
N TRP A 340 -2.65 3.54 -17.10
CA TRP A 340 -2.26 4.72 -17.89
C TRP A 340 -3.12 5.30 -19.02
N ASP A 341 -4.07 4.66 -19.61
CA ASP A 341 -4.88 5.19 -20.72
C ASP A 341 -6.27 5.65 -20.27
N PHE A 342 -6.32 6.53 -19.26
CA PHE A 342 -7.57 7.09 -18.77
C PHE A 342 -7.54 8.63 -18.75
N ASP A 343 -8.70 9.24 -18.95
CA ASP A 343 -8.90 10.68 -18.78
C ASP A 343 -9.06 10.99 -17.28
N LEU A 344 -8.03 11.60 -16.68
CA LEU A 344 -8.01 11.92 -15.26
C LEU A 344 -9.17 12.84 -14.85
N ASP A 345 -9.47 13.86 -15.63
CA ASP A 345 -10.51 14.84 -15.29
C ASP A 345 -11.89 14.18 -15.34
N ALA A 346 -12.13 13.34 -16.34
CA ALA A 346 -13.35 12.55 -16.43
C ALA A 346 -13.51 11.59 -15.26
N GLU A 347 -12.44 10.87 -14.86
CA GLU A 347 -12.48 9.94 -13.72
C GLU A 347 -12.71 10.66 -12.38
N VAL A 348 -12.07 11.80 -12.17
CA VAL A 348 -12.29 12.66 -10.98
C VAL A 348 -13.72 13.17 -10.93
N GLU A 349 -14.30 13.58 -12.07
CA GLU A 349 -15.69 14.04 -12.11
C GLU A 349 -16.69 12.90 -11.84
N LEU A 350 -16.43 11.68 -12.30
CA LEU A 350 -17.23 10.50 -11.95
C LEU A 350 -17.21 10.22 -10.44
N LEU A 351 -16.05 10.35 -9.79
CA LEU A 351 -15.94 10.24 -8.33
C LEU A 351 -16.77 11.32 -7.62
N LYS A 352 -16.69 12.58 -8.07
CA LYS A 352 -17.48 13.68 -7.51
C LYS A 352 -18.98 13.49 -7.71
N GLN A 353 -19.41 12.96 -8.85
CA GLN A 353 -20.82 12.64 -9.09
C GLN A 353 -21.31 11.55 -8.13
N ASP A 354 -20.53 10.50 -7.92
CA ASP A 354 -20.86 9.47 -6.94
C ASP A 354 -20.91 10.05 -5.52
N LEU A 355 -19.96 10.92 -5.15
CA LEU A 355 -19.94 11.59 -3.83
C LEU A 355 -21.21 12.45 -3.62
N ARG A 356 -21.60 13.28 -4.59
CA ARG A 356 -22.84 14.07 -4.51
C ARG A 356 -24.09 13.20 -4.36
N ARG A 357 -24.09 12.02 -4.98
CA ARG A 357 -25.21 11.06 -4.88
C ARG A 357 -25.27 10.35 -3.52
N ILE A 358 -24.11 10.00 -2.96
CA ILE A 358 -24.03 9.27 -1.69
C ILE A 358 -24.14 10.21 -0.48
N PHE A 359 -23.58 11.39 -0.59
CA PHE A 359 -23.52 12.42 0.44
C PHE A 359 -24.04 13.74 -0.12
N PRO A 360 -25.35 14.05 0.03
CA PRO A 360 -25.90 15.33 -0.42
C PRO A 360 -25.14 16.55 0.12
N GLU A 361 -24.60 16.43 1.34
CA GLU A 361 -23.80 17.46 2.03
C GLU A 361 -22.47 17.76 1.32
N PHE A 362 -22.01 16.87 0.43
CA PHE A 362 -20.80 17.08 -0.37
C PHE A 362 -20.91 18.31 -1.29
N ALA A 363 -22.14 18.77 -1.60
CA ALA A 363 -22.35 19.98 -2.38
C ALA A 363 -21.75 21.25 -1.73
N THR A 364 -21.62 21.26 -0.41
CA THR A 364 -21.04 22.38 0.38
C THR A 364 -19.69 22.02 0.99
N ALA A 365 -19.14 20.86 0.69
CA ALA A 365 -17.85 20.42 1.19
C ALA A 365 -16.70 21.11 0.44
N GLN A 366 -15.60 21.35 1.15
CA GLN A 366 -14.37 21.86 0.60
C GLN A 366 -13.49 20.68 0.15
N ILE A 367 -13.08 20.63 -1.11
CA ILE A 367 -12.05 19.70 -1.56
C ILE A 367 -10.70 20.21 -1.07
N ILE A 368 -10.02 19.41 -0.26
CA ILE A 368 -8.71 19.72 0.32
C ILE A 368 -7.61 19.31 -0.65
N SER A 369 -7.69 18.09 -1.21
CA SER A 369 -6.76 17.65 -2.24
C SER A 369 -7.37 16.54 -3.11
N VAL A 370 -6.79 16.35 -4.30
CA VAL A 370 -7.02 15.19 -5.16
C VAL A 370 -5.67 14.50 -5.37
N GLU A 371 -5.51 13.36 -4.73
CA GLU A 371 -4.29 12.57 -4.81
C GLU A 371 -4.44 11.51 -5.91
N VAL A 372 -3.47 11.51 -6.83
CA VAL A 372 -3.42 10.54 -7.94
C VAL A 372 -2.14 9.73 -7.81
N THR A 373 -2.28 8.47 -7.47
CA THR A 373 -1.18 7.52 -7.47
C THR A 373 -1.18 6.76 -8.79
N SER A 374 -0.22 7.04 -9.67
CA SER A 374 -0.12 6.41 -11.00
C SER A 374 1.34 6.19 -11.41
N ALA A 375 1.54 5.23 -12.33
CA ALA A 375 2.85 4.94 -12.89
C ALA A 375 3.41 6.10 -13.74
N ALA A 376 2.57 6.91 -14.36
CA ALA A 376 2.97 8.09 -15.11
C ALA A 376 3.71 9.15 -14.25
N ARG A 377 3.57 9.05 -12.92
CA ARG A 377 4.26 9.90 -11.93
C ARG A 377 5.39 9.18 -11.20
N ASP A 378 5.80 7.99 -11.65
CA ASP A 378 6.66 7.06 -10.90
C ASP A 378 6.15 6.79 -9.46
N TRP A 379 4.83 6.88 -9.27
CA TRP A 379 4.15 6.77 -7.98
C TRP A 379 2.82 6.01 -8.12
N PRO A 380 2.83 4.74 -8.58
CA PRO A 380 1.60 3.95 -8.73
C PRO A 380 1.00 3.59 -7.37
N ALA A 381 -0.30 3.32 -7.33
CA ALA A 381 -0.98 2.83 -6.13
C ALA A 381 -0.40 1.49 -5.67
N GLN A 382 -0.08 0.65 -6.64
CA GLN A 382 0.71 -0.58 -6.47
C GLN A 382 1.65 -0.73 -7.67
N TRP A 383 2.89 -1.16 -7.43
CA TRP A 383 3.84 -1.42 -8.50
C TRP A 383 3.43 -2.63 -9.35
N ALA A 384 2.72 -3.60 -8.78
CA ALA A 384 2.14 -4.69 -9.54
C ALA A 384 0.70 -4.95 -9.08
N ILE A 385 -0.22 -5.06 -10.04
CA ILE A 385 -1.56 -5.58 -9.79
C ILE A 385 -1.46 -7.01 -9.27
N ALA A 386 -2.44 -7.42 -8.49
CA ALA A 386 -2.53 -8.75 -7.91
C ALA A 386 -2.22 -9.88 -8.90
N GLY A 387 -1.27 -10.72 -8.54
CA GLY A 387 -0.81 -11.83 -9.38
C GLY A 387 0.21 -11.45 -10.45
N GLN A 388 0.54 -10.17 -10.58
CA GLN A 388 1.53 -9.66 -11.55
C GLN A 388 2.88 -9.33 -10.88
N GLY A 389 3.04 -9.69 -9.59
CA GLY A 389 4.28 -9.48 -8.84
C GLY A 389 5.46 -10.23 -9.45
N ARG A 390 6.65 -9.62 -9.36
CA ARG A 390 7.90 -10.22 -9.80
C ARG A 390 8.59 -10.94 -8.65
N PRO A 391 9.55 -11.85 -8.93
CA PRO A 391 10.40 -12.39 -7.87
C PRO A 391 11.08 -11.29 -7.07
N ASN A 392 11.25 -11.51 -5.77
CA ASN A 392 11.99 -10.57 -4.91
C ASN A 392 13.52 -10.62 -5.14
N THR A 393 14.02 -11.70 -5.73
CA THR A 393 15.40 -11.82 -6.19
C THR A 393 15.60 -11.11 -7.52
N THR A 394 16.81 -10.58 -7.74
CA THR A 394 17.25 -10.06 -9.04
C THR A 394 18.34 -10.93 -9.63
N PRO A 395 18.72 -10.75 -10.90
CA PRO A 395 19.90 -11.41 -11.47
C PRO A 395 21.22 -11.00 -10.80
N ILE A 396 21.22 -9.88 -10.06
CA ILE A 396 22.39 -9.41 -9.30
C ILE A 396 22.31 -10.03 -7.89
N ALA A 397 23.29 -10.84 -7.57
CA ALA A 397 23.19 -11.82 -6.50
C ALA A 397 23.04 -11.25 -5.07
N ASN A 398 23.46 -9.98 -4.82
CA ASN A 398 23.33 -9.29 -3.54
C ASN A 398 22.38 -8.08 -3.63
N LEU A 399 21.45 -8.08 -4.61
CA LEU A 399 20.40 -7.10 -4.79
C LEU A 399 19.02 -7.78 -4.75
N TRP A 400 18.13 -7.28 -3.91
CA TRP A 400 16.74 -7.73 -3.80
C TRP A 400 15.77 -6.59 -3.98
N ASN A 401 14.56 -6.92 -4.42
CA ASN A 401 13.40 -6.03 -4.36
C ASN A 401 12.48 -6.43 -3.21
N VAL A 402 11.87 -5.44 -2.57
CA VAL A 402 10.76 -5.59 -1.60
C VAL A 402 9.61 -4.66 -1.97
N GLY A 403 8.46 -4.87 -1.38
CA GLY A 403 7.29 -4.04 -1.61
C GLY A 403 6.28 -4.67 -2.57
N ASP A 404 5.32 -3.89 -3.01
CA ASP A 404 4.14 -4.33 -3.77
C ASP A 404 4.39 -4.63 -5.26
N GLY A 405 5.62 -4.51 -5.73
CA GLY A 405 6.03 -4.97 -7.06
C GLY A 405 6.49 -6.43 -7.12
N VAL A 406 6.69 -7.07 -5.95
CA VAL A 406 7.38 -8.37 -5.87
C VAL A 406 6.72 -9.37 -4.93
N TYR A 407 5.48 -9.18 -4.52
CA TYR A 407 4.89 -10.16 -3.63
C TYR A 407 4.15 -11.29 -4.36
N GLU A 408 4.43 -12.48 -3.88
CA GLU A 408 3.62 -13.66 -4.16
C GLU A 408 2.40 -13.59 -3.26
N TRP A 409 1.32 -13.18 -3.79
CA TRP A 409 0.01 -12.90 -3.19
C TRP A 409 -0.39 -13.73 -1.97
N THR A 410 0.00 -13.29 -0.80
CA THR A 410 -0.50 -13.80 0.48
C THR A 410 -1.02 -12.69 1.39
N GLY A 411 -0.79 -11.44 1.05
CA GLY A 411 -1.27 -10.24 1.73
C GLY A 411 -1.54 -9.11 0.74
N ALA A 412 -2.28 -8.08 1.13
CA ALA A 412 -2.55 -6.88 0.35
C ALA A 412 -1.94 -5.64 1.00
N GLY A 413 -1.69 -4.62 0.19
CA GLY A 413 -1.25 -3.32 0.68
C GLY A 413 0.03 -3.36 1.53
N GLN A 414 0.00 -2.72 2.69
CA GLN A 414 1.17 -2.59 3.58
C GLN A 414 1.65 -3.96 4.09
N SER A 415 0.74 -4.84 4.49
CA SER A 415 1.05 -6.16 5.03
C SER A 415 1.79 -7.03 4.02
N GLY A 416 1.38 -7.00 2.74
CA GLY A 416 2.10 -7.67 1.66
C GLY A 416 3.52 -7.15 1.49
N CYS A 417 3.71 -5.82 1.55
CA CYS A 417 5.04 -5.22 1.47
C CYS A 417 5.95 -5.66 2.62
N VAL A 418 5.43 -5.70 3.85
CA VAL A 418 6.16 -6.16 5.05
C VAL A 418 6.53 -7.63 4.94
N GLN A 419 5.65 -8.48 4.39
CA GLN A 419 5.93 -9.88 4.13
C GLN A 419 7.12 -10.06 3.19
N THR A 420 7.16 -9.31 2.08
CA THR A 420 8.30 -9.41 1.14
C THR A 420 9.62 -9.07 1.82
N ALA A 421 9.62 -8.04 2.69
CA ALA A 421 10.80 -7.65 3.47
C ALA A 421 11.26 -8.78 4.40
N ARG A 422 10.33 -9.44 5.12
CA ARG A 422 10.67 -10.58 5.97
C ARG A 422 11.33 -11.70 5.17
N LEU A 423 10.73 -12.09 4.05
CA LEU A 423 11.25 -13.17 3.19
C LEU A 423 12.65 -12.83 2.64
N VAL A 424 12.87 -11.58 2.24
CA VAL A 424 14.19 -11.12 1.75
C VAL A 424 15.22 -11.12 2.88
N VAL A 425 14.88 -10.60 4.05
CA VAL A 425 15.83 -10.60 5.19
C VAL A 425 16.18 -12.01 5.65
N GLU A 426 15.22 -12.96 5.61
CA GLU A 426 15.51 -14.36 5.87
C GLU A 426 16.49 -14.96 4.84
N GLN A 427 16.38 -14.62 3.56
CA GLN A 427 17.33 -15.03 2.51
C GLN A 427 18.71 -14.42 2.75
N ILE A 428 18.77 -13.11 3.08
CA ILE A 428 20.01 -12.40 3.38
C ILE A 428 20.74 -13.04 4.57
N ARG A 429 20.04 -13.29 5.67
CA ARG A 429 20.63 -13.92 6.88
C ARG A 429 21.20 -15.31 6.62
N ARG A 430 20.61 -16.09 5.72
CA ARG A 430 21.14 -17.41 5.33
C ARG A 430 22.39 -17.30 4.48
N ARG A 431 22.46 -16.28 3.61
CA ARG A 431 23.53 -16.12 2.62
C ARG A 431 24.71 -15.29 3.13
N PHE A 432 24.44 -14.30 3.97
CA PHE A 432 25.42 -13.36 4.54
C PHE A 432 25.25 -13.28 6.07
N PRO A 433 25.52 -14.38 6.82
CA PRO A 433 25.29 -14.42 8.27
C PRO A 433 26.14 -13.38 9.00
N ARG A 434 25.58 -12.82 10.09
CA ARG A 434 26.23 -11.89 11.04
C ARG A 434 26.26 -12.49 12.44
#